data_0cc33f40d5e60532cd8f5e66add9765a
#
_entry.id   0cc33f40d5e60532cd8f5e66add9765a
#
_cell.length_a   1.000
_cell.length_b   1.000
_cell.length_c   1.000
_cell.angle_alpha   90.00
_cell.angle_beta   90.00
_cell.angle_gamma   90.00
#
_symmetry.space_group_name_H-M   'P 1'
#
loop_
_entity.id
_entity.type
_entity.pdbx_description
1 polymer ?
#
loop_
_entity_poly.entity_id
_entity_poly.type
_entity_poly.pdbx_seq_one_letter_code
_entity_poly.pdbx_strand_id
1 'polypeptide(L)'
;MPDVPVLRLGDYLSAPADPGLAVTAYASLERADLAWWLTHWSDLHAKALAQVEYRVHPSARIHPTAILGEDVIVGPGARVWEFTTVRGHSVIGAGASIGFNCEVTNAYVGARSVLGHRIGINRTLLGDGVHLSANVAVAAIHLTRDMTRPDREAVLRLPDGLYRCSTPRFGALIGDHTQTGMNITIGPGVAIGRYCQINSHTAIGPTHVIPDHHILSPTEPPAHRARPRREAQSPGPSVG
;
A
#
# COMPACT_ATOMS: atom_id res chain seq x y z
N MET A 1 33.19 7.21 -4.85
CA MET A 1 31.87 7.22 -5.47
C MET A 1 30.90 7.58 -4.37
N PRO A 2 29.92 8.46 -4.57
CA PRO A 2 28.91 8.65 -3.54
C PRO A 2 28.24 7.30 -3.27
N ASP A 3 28.04 6.97 -2.00
CA ASP A 3 27.35 5.75 -1.62
C ASP A 3 25.94 5.77 -2.22
N VAL A 4 25.56 4.70 -2.91
CA VAL A 4 24.21 4.56 -3.44
C VAL A 4 23.27 4.41 -2.24
N PRO A 5 22.24 5.25 -2.11
CA PRO A 5 21.29 5.11 -0.99
C PRO A 5 20.72 3.69 -0.92
N VAL A 6 20.71 3.11 0.26
CA VAL A 6 20.16 1.77 0.53
C VAL A 6 18.91 1.92 1.40
N LEU A 7 17.83 1.25 1.04
CA LEU A 7 16.62 1.21 1.85
C LEU A 7 16.35 -0.24 2.27
N ARG A 8 16.61 -0.53 3.53
CA ARG A 8 16.36 -1.87 4.10
C ARG A 8 14.91 -2.01 4.54
N LEU A 9 14.28 -3.09 4.15
CA LEU A 9 12.91 -3.37 4.59
C LEU A 9 12.80 -3.48 6.11
N GLY A 10 13.85 -3.95 6.79
CA GLY A 10 13.90 -4.05 8.25
C GLY A 10 13.84 -2.71 8.99
N ASP A 11 14.07 -1.59 8.32
CA ASP A 11 13.86 -0.26 8.92
C ASP A 11 12.36 0.05 9.07
N TYR A 12 11.50 -0.67 8.36
CA TYR A 12 10.04 -0.48 8.33
C TYR A 12 9.27 -1.69 8.83
N LEU A 13 9.70 -2.90 8.48
CA LEU A 13 8.97 -4.14 8.67
C LEU A 13 9.71 -5.08 9.63
N SER A 14 8.97 -5.73 10.51
CA SER A 14 9.47 -6.85 11.29
C SER A 14 9.51 -8.14 10.45
N ALA A 15 10.33 -9.10 10.88
CA ALA A 15 10.30 -10.45 10.31
C ALA A 15 8.91 -11.07 10.49
N PRO A 16 8.40 -11.86 9.51
CA PRO A 16 7.12 -12.52 9.65
C PRO A 16 7.05 -13.40 10.91
N ALA A 17 6.05 -13.15 11.76
CA ALA A 17 5.80 -13.95 12.96
C ALA A 17 5.12 -15.30 12.63
N ASP A 18 4.66 -15.50 11.41
CA ASP A 18 4.01 -16.72 10.94
C ASP A 18 5.04 -17.83 10.72
N PRO A 19 4.95 -18.98 11.46
CA PRO A 19 5.88 -20.10 11.27
C PRO A 19 5.88 -20.64 9.83
N GLY A 20 4.74 -20.60 9.13
CA GLY A 20 4.61 -21.04 7.74
C GLY A 20 5.41 -20.14 6.80
N LEU A 21 5.51 -18.85 7.06
CA LEU A 21 6.33 -17.92 6.28
C LEU A 21 7.80 -17.95 6.71
N ALA A 22 8.10 -18.30 7.97
CA ALA A 22 9.45 -18.34 8.51
C ALA A 22 10.35 -19.39 7.84
N VAL A 23 9.79 -20.38 7.16
CA VAL A 23 10.54 -21.39 6.40
C VAL A 23 10.68 -21.04 4.92
N THR A 24 10.18 -19.88 4.50
CA THR A 24 10.22 -19.42 3.11
C THR A 24 11.17 -18.24 2.93
N ALA A 25 11.28 -17.73 1.70
CA ALA A 25 12.04 -16.53 1.40
C ALA A 25 11.58 -15.28 2.19
N TYR A 26 10.33 -15.26 2.66
CA TYR A 26 9.80 -14.18 3.51
C TYR A 26 10.50 -14.08 4.87
N ALA A 27 11.13 -15.14 5.36
CA ALA A 27 11.94 -15.11 6.59
C ALA A 27 13.07 -14.08 6.55
N SER A 28 13.55 -13.72 5.36
CA SER A 28 14.63 -12.74 5.17
C SER A 28 14.13 -11.35 4.74
N LEU A 29 12.81 -11.12 4.74
CA LEU A 29 12.20 -9.87 4.28
C LEU A 29 12.85 -8.64 4.93
N GLU A 30 13.04 -8.66 6.24
CA GLU A 30 13.63 -7.55 6.99
C GLU A 30 15.08 -7.22 6.58
N ARG A 31 15.83 -8.19 6.05
CA ARG A 31 17.23 -8.00 5.64
C ARG A 31 17.38 -7.53 4.21
N ALA A 32 16.31 -7.59 3.44
CA ALA A 32 16.33 -7.27 2.02
C ALA A 32 16.38 -5.76 1.78
N ASP A 33 17.06 -5.35 0.72
CA ASP A 33 16.92 -4.04 0.11
C ASP A 33 15.59 -3.98 -0.67
N LEU A 34 14.90 -2.83 -0.62
CA LEU A 34 13.58 -2.67 -1.24
C LEU A 34 13.62 -2.92 -2.75
N ALA A 35 14.58 -2.33 -3.49
CA ALA A 35 14.65 -2.48 -4.95
C ALA A 35 14.92 -3.94 -5.34
N TRP A 36 15.83 -4.57 -4.61
CA TRP A 36 16.11 -6.00 -4.83
C TRP A 36 14.86 -6.83 -4.57
N TRP A 37 14.14 -6.58 -3.47
CA TRP A 37 12.89 -7.30 -3.15
C TRP A 37 11.84 -7.12 -4.25
N LEU A 38 11.58 -5.89 -4.66
CA LEU A 38 10.57 -5.57 -5.68
C LEU A 38 10.84 -6.26 -7.02
N THR A 39 12.11 -6.37 -7.41
CA THR A 39 12.50 -7.01 -8.67
C THR A 39 12.45 -8.53 -8.62
N HIS A 40 12.65 -9.15 -7.44
CA HIS A 40 12.64 -10.60 -7.27
C HIS A 40 11.35 -11.15 -6.64
N TRP A 41 10.43 -10.27 -6.27
CA TRP A 41 9.25 -10.66 -5.48
C TRP A 41 8.44 -11.79 -6.12
N SER A 42 8.21 -11.76 -7.42
CA SER A 42 7.47 -12.81 -8.13
C SER A 42 8.11 -14.19 -7.94
N ASP A 43 9.42 -14.28 -8.14
CA ASP A 43 10.16 -15.55 -8.02
C ASP A 43 10.25 -16.02 -6.56
N LEU A 44 10.45 -15.08 -5.64
CA LEU A 44 10.46 -15.38 -4.21
C LEU A 44 9.11 -15.89 -3.74
N HIS A 45 8.03 -15.30 -4.22
CA HIS A 45 6.68 -15.70 -3.89
C HIS A 45 6.33 -17.09 -4.47
N ALA A 46 6.69 -17.35 -5.72
CA ALA A 46 6.49 -18.67 -6.33
C ALA A 46 7.22 -19.78 -5.55
N LYS A 47 8.45 -19.51 -5.09
CA LYS A 47 9.19 -20.43 -4.21
C LYS A 47 8.49 -20.60 -2.87
N ALA A 48 7.99 -19.51 -2.27
CA ALA A 48 7.28 -19.58 -1.00
C ALA A 48 5.99 -20.42 -1.11
N LEU A 49 5.23 -20.26 -2.19
CA LEU A 49 4.03 -21.08 -2.47
C LEU A 49 4.34 -22.57 -2.52
N ALA A 50 5.51 -22.95 -3.04
CA ALA A 50 5.94 -24.34 -3.07
C ALA A 50 6.44 -24.86 -1.71
N GLN A 51 6.73 -24.01 -0.76
CA GLN A 51 7.31 -24.34 0.55
C GLN A 51 6.29 -24.32 1.68
N VAL A 52 5.24 -23.49 1.59
CA VAL A 52 4.21 -23.44 2.64
C VAL A 52 3.39 -24.73 2.68
N GLU A 53 3.11 -25.23 3.87
CA GLU A 53 2.27 -26.40 4.05
C GLU A 53 0.82 -26.13 3.60
N TYR A 54 0.33 -24.93 3.89
CA TYR A 54 -1.01 -24.48 3.51
C TYR A 54 -0.93 -23.15 2.77
N ARG A 55 -1.42 -23.12 1.55
CA ARG A 55 -1.62 -21.85 0.83
C ARG A 55 -2.64 -20.95 1.53
N VAL A 56 -3.73 -21.53 1.99
CA VAL A 56 -4.71 -20.90 2.90
C VAL A 56 -4.74 -21.74 4.17
N HIS A 57 -4.28 -21.14 5.27
CA HIS A 57 -4.21 -21.86 6.53
C HIS A 57 -5.59 -22.30 6.99
N PRO A 58 -5.78 -23.55 7.53
CA PRO A 58 -7.08 -24.10 7.91
C PRO A 58 -7.84 -23.25 8.95
N SER A 59 -7.15 -22.49 9.78
CA SER A 59 -7.77 -21.58 10.75
C SER A 59 -8.14 -20.21 10.18
N ALA A 60 -7.80 -19.91 8.92
CA ALA A 60 -8.24 -18.68 8.27
C ALA A 60 -9.74 -18.71 7.99
N ARG A 61 -10.39 -17.56 8.03
CA ARG A 61 -11.81 -17.39 7.75
C ARG A 61 -12.00 -16.58 6.50
N ILE A 62 -12.44 -17.23 5.44
CA ILE A 62 -12.69 -16.59 4.15
C ILE A 62 -14.20 -16.53 3.93
N HIS A 63 -14.72 -15.31 3.76
CA HIS A 63 -16.16 -15.14 3.46
C HIS A 63 -16.50 -15.77 2.10
N PRO A 64 -17.67 -16.43 1.94
CA PRO A 64 -18.03 -17.10 0.69
C PRO A 64 -18.08 -16.19 -0.55
N THR A 65 -18.28 -14.88 -0.39
CA THR A 65 -18.27 -13.90 -1.49
C THR A 65 -16.91 -13.28 -1.73
N ALA A 66 -15.87 -13.63 -0.95
CA ALA A 66 -14.51 -13.17 -1.19
C ALA A 66 -13.86 -13.97 -2.33
N ILE A 67 -13.02 -13.31 -3.10
CA ILE A 67 -12.28 -13.92 -4.21
C ILE A 67 -10.79 -13.98 -3.84
N LEU A 68 -10.25 -15.18 -3.77
CA LEU A 68 -8.81 -15.40 -3.58
C LEU A 68 -8.19 -15.96 -4.87
N GLY A 69 -7.14 -15.30 -5.36
CA GLY A 69 -6.29 -15.84 -6.43
C GLY A 69 -5.58 -17.13 -6.01
N GLU A 70 -5.20 -17.93 -6.99
CA GLU A 70 -4.51 -19.22 -6.75
C GLU A 70 -3.10 -19.04 -6.16
N ASP A 71 -2.51 -17.88 -6.38
CA ASP A 71 -1.18 -17.48 -5.95
C ASP A 71 -1.17 -16.65 -4.64
N VAL A 72 -2.26 -16.67 -3.86
CA VAL A 72 -2.36 -15.93 -2.59
C VAL A 72 -1.99 -16.85 -1.43
N ILE A 73 -1.13 -16.40 -0.52
CA ILE A 73 -0.84 -17.07 0.75
C ILE A 73 -1.64 -16.39 1.86
N VAL A 74 -2.37 -17.17 2.66
CA VAL A 74 -3.17 -16.68 3.80
C VAL A 74 -2.75 -17.40 5.07
N GLY A 75 -2.22 -16.64 6.02
CA GLY A 75 -1.69 -17.14 7.29
C GLY A 75 -2.77 -17.52 8.32
N PRO A 76 -2.34 -18.12 9.45
CA PRO A 76 -3.24 -18.63 10.49
C PRO A 76 -4.08 -17.49 11.11
N GLY A 77 -5.37 -17.78 11.33
CA GLY A 77 -6.32 -16.87 11.97
C GLY A 77 -6.67 -15.62 11.18
N ALA A 78 -6.14 -15.47 9.95
CA ALA A 78 -6.48 -14.36 9.09
C ALA A 78 -7.97 -14.37 8.68
N ARG A 79 -8.52 -13.21 8.37
CA ARG A 79 -9.93 -13.03 7.98
C ARG A 79 -10.03 -12.25 6.69
N VAL A 80 -10.81 -12.75 5.74
CA VAL A 80 -11.12 -12.03 4.50
C VAL A 80 -12.64 -11.91 4.40
N TRP A 81 -13.13 -10.70 4.41
CA TRP A 81 -14.55 -10.38 4.52
C TRP A 81 -15.24 -10.27 3.15
N GLU A 82 -16.51 -9.92 3.17
CA GLU A 82 -17.42 -9.91 2.03
C GLU A 82 -16.91 -9.06 0.89
N PHE A 83 -17.10 -9.54 -0.34
CA PHE A 83 -16.82 -8.87 -1.61
C PHE A 83 -15.38 -8.38 -1.76
N THR A 84 -14.47 -8.90 -0.97
CA THR A 84 -13.04 -8.59 -1.03
C THR A 84 -12.36 -9.47 -2.06
N THR A 85 -11.47 -8.86 -2.85
CA THR A 85 -10.63 -9.57 -3.82
C THR A 85 -9.17 -9.48 -3.38
N VAL A 86 -8.52 -10.65 -3.20
CA VAL A 86 -7.07 -10.76 -2.97
C VAL A 86 -6.47 -11.57 -4.10
N ARG A 87 -5.48 -11.04 -4.79
CA ARG A 87 -4.90 -11.67 -5.99
C ARG A 87 -3.44 -11.30 -6.20
N GLY A 88 -2.82 -11.93 -7.19
CA GLY A 88 -1.40 -11.77 -7.49
C GLY A 88 -0.53 -12.30 -6.35
N HIS A 89 0.73 -11.98 -6.37
CA HIS A 89 1.72 -12.44 -5.38
C HIS A 89 1.46 -11.82 -3.99
N SER A 90 0.23 -12.08 -3.44
CA SER A 90 -0.19 -11.48 -2.17
C SER A 90 -0.04 -12.43 -1.00
N VAL A 91 0.39 -11.87 0.14
CA VAL A 91 0.47 -12.55 1.42
C VAL A 91 -0.41 -11.81 2.42
N ILE A 92 -1.28 -12.53 3.10
CA ILE A 92 -2.08 -12.06 4.23
C ILE A 92 -1.53 -12.72 5.49
N GLY A 93 -0.84 -11.95 6.32
CA GLY A 93 -0.16 -12.43 7.51
C GLY A 93 -1.09 -12.97 8.61
N ALA A 94 -0.48 -13.63 9.59
CA ALA A 94 -1.20 -14.25 10.69
C ALA A 94 -2.11 -13.26 11.44
N GLY A 95 -3.39 -13.60 11.62
CA GLY A 95 -4.36 -12.77 12.32
C GLY A 95 -4.74 -11.46 11.64
N ALA A 96 -4.26 -11.21 10.43
CA ALA A 96 -4.65 -10.02 9.67
C ALA A 96 -6.14 -10.08 9.25
N SER A 97 -6.76 -8.91 9.09
CA SER A 97 -8.17 -8.78 8.71
C SER A 97 -8.32 -7.88 7.50
N ILE A 98 -8.79 -8.43 6.40
CA ILE A 98 -9.08 -7.71 5.16
C ILE A 98 -10.60 -7.50 5.12
N GLY A 99 -11.04 -6.28 5.39
CA GLY A 99 -12.43 -5.93 5.59
C GLY A 99 -13.26 -5.90 4.30
N PHE A 100 -14.46 -5.36 4.41
CA PHE A 100 -15.47 -5.36 3.35
C PHE A 100 -15.02 -4.60 2.09
N ASN A 101 -15.22 -5.25 0.93
CA ASN A 101 -15.02 -4.65 -0.39
C ASN A 101 -13.62 -4.02 -0.57
N CYS A 102 -12.60 -4.75 -0.15
CA CYS A 102 -11.20 -4.37 -0.36
C CYS A 102 -10.63 -5.02 -1.62
N GLU A 103 -9.66 -4.38 -2.25
CA GLU A 103 -8.84 -4.96 -3.31
C GLU A 103 -7.37 -4.97 -2.89
N VAL A 104 -6.81 -6.18 -2.80
CA VAL A 104 -5.40 -6.41 -2.44
C VAL A 104 -4.72 -7.12 -3.59
N THR A 105 -3.77 -6.47 -4.23
CA THR A 105 -3.10 -7.02 -5.42
C THR A 105 -1.58 -6.90 -5.29
N ASN A 106 -0.87 -8.01 -5.46
CA ASN A 106 0.59 -8.05 -5.32
C ASN A 106 1.06 -7.34 -4.05
N ALA A 107 0.53 -7.70 -2.90
CA ALA A 107 0.79 -7.00 -1.64
C ALA A 107 1.22 -7.96 -0.52
N TYR A 108 2.10 -7.48 0.34
CA TYR A 108 2.40 -8.12 1.61
C TYR A 108 1.66 -7.39 2.73
N VAL A 109 0.82 -8.08 3.46
CA VAL A 109 0.10 -7.57 4.63
C VAL A 109 0.62 -8.29 5.86
N GLY A 110 1.32 -7.57 6.73
CA GLY A 110 1.91 -8.10 7.95
C GLY A 110 0.89 -8.63 8.95
N ALA A 111 1.39 -9.34 9.95
CA ALA A 111 0.54 -9.99 10.96
C ALA A 111 -0.31 -8.96 11.73
N ARG A 112 -1.52 -9.34 12.12
CA ARG A 112 -2.47 -8.54 12.90
C ARG A 112 -2.84 -7.19 12.28
N SER A 113 -2.49 -6.96 11.00
CA SER A 113 -2.89 -5.75 10.30
C SER A 113 -4.36 -5.76 9.92
N VAL A 114 -4.96 -4.60 9.89
CA VAL A 114 -6.38 -4.42 9.58
C VAL A 114 -6.53 -3.48 8.39
N LEU A 115 -7.11 -3.99 7.32
CA LEU A 115 -7.64 -3.19 6.23
C LEU A 115 -9.15 -3.05 6.47
N GLY A 116 -9.63 -1.84 6.76
CA GLY A 116 -11.01 -1.60 7.15
C GLY A 116 -12.01 -1.87 6.02
N HIS A 117 -12.46 -0.84 5.34
CA HIS A 117 -13.49 -0.98 4.29
C HIS A 117 -13.09 -0.23 3.03
N ARG A 118 -13.32 -0.85 1.86
CA ARG A 118 -13.06 -0.21 0.54
C ARG A 118 -11.62 0.29 0.42
N ILE A 119 -10.69 -0.57 0.79
CA ILE A 119 -9.25 -0.32 0.67
C ILE A 119 -8.78 -0.85 -0.67
N GLY A 120 -8.04 -0.03 -1.41
CA GLY A 120 -7.36 -0.46 -2.64
C GLY A 120 -5.84 -0.35 -2.47
N ILE A 121 -5.14 -1.50 -2.44
CA ILE A 121 -3.68 -1.53 -2.41
C ILE A 121 -3.12 -2.39 -3.53
N ASN A 122 -2.09 -1.89 -4.17
CA ASN A 122 -1.36 -2.62 -5.20
C ASN A 122 0.15 -2.43 -5.04
N ARG A 123 0.92 -3.50 -5.15
CA ARG A 123 2.38 -3.51 -5.01
C ARG A 123 2.84 -2.77 -3.75
N THR A 124 2.22 -3.12 -2.65
CA THR A 124 2.37 -2.45 -1.35
C THR A 124 2.87 -3.45 -0.31
N LEU A 125 3.80 -3.01 0.52
CA LEU A 125 4.30 -3.75 1.67
C LEU A 125 3.78 -3.09 2.94
N LEU A 126 3.00 -3.80 3.73
CA LEU A 126 2.49 -3.36 5.03
C LEU A 126 3.13 -4.17 6.14
N GLY A 127 3.62 -3.49 7.15
CA GLY A 127 4.17 -4.12 8.36
C GLY A 127 3.12 -4.75 9.26
N ASP A 128 3.56 -5.21 10.41
CA ASP A 128 2.71 -5.80 11.44
C ASP A 128 1.86 -4.74 12.15
N GLY A 129 0.62 -5.08 12.48
CA GLY A 129 -0.27 -4.19 13.25
C GLY A 129 -0.62 -2.87 12.56
N VAL A 130 -0.44 -2.77 11.25
CA VAL A 130 -0.88 -1.61 10.48
C VAL A 130 -2.41 -1.56 10.42
N HIS A 131 -2.99 -0.39 10.62
CA HIS A 131 -4.43 -0.20 10.47
C HIS A 131 -4.72 0.84 9.41
N LEU A 132 -5.24 0.40 8.27
CA LEU A 132 -5.83 1.26 7.26
C LEU A 132 -7.33 1.33 7.50
N SER A 133 -7.87 2.54 7.75
CA SER A 133 -9.29 2.74 7.99
C SER A 133 -10.09 2.66 6.67
N ALA A 134 -11.21 3.36 6.54
CA ALA A 134 -12.03 3.27 5.33
C ALA A 134 -11.51 4.14 4.17
N ASN A 135 -11.68 3.66 2.93
CA ASN A 135 -11.38 4.41 1.70
C ASN A 135 -9.90 4.87 1.62
N VAL A 136 -8.96 4.00 1.93
CA VAL A 136 -7.54 4.24 1.68
C VAL A 136 -7.18 3.64 0.32
N ALA A 137 -6.59 4.44 -0.55
CA ALA A 137 -6.16 4.01 -1.87
C ALA A 137 -4.67 4.27 -2.08
N VAL A 138 -3.94 3.25 -2.54
CA VAL A 138 -2.51 3.32 -2.84
C VAL A 138 -2.30 3.11 -4.34
N ALA A 139 -1.82 4.15 -5.03
CA ALA A 139 -1.45 4.06 -6.43
C ALA A 139 -0.08 3.39 -6.59
N ALA A 140 0.06 2.49 -7.55
CA ALA A 140 1.31 1.75 -7.79
C ALA A 140 2.12 2.24 -9.00
N ILE A 141 1.58 3.17 -9.79
CA ILE A 141 2.22 3.71 -10.99
C ILE A 141 2.09 5.24 -11.03
N HIS A 142 3.13 5.89 -11.51
CA HIS A 142 3.07 7.33 -11.76
C HIS A 142 2.11 7.65 -12.92
N LEU A 143 1.49 8.82 -12.86
CA LEU A 143 0.75 9.34 -14.02
C LEU A 143 1.74 9.57 -15.17
N THR A 144 1.54 8.86 -16.26
CA THR A 144 2.36 8.90 -17.48
C THR A 144 1.46 9.07 -18.70
N ARG A 145 2.05 9.27 -19.87
CA ARG A 145 1.31 9.41 -21.12
C ARG A 145 0.47 8.16 -21.46
N ASP A 146 1.04 6.99 -21.19
CA ASP A 146 0.34 5.70 -21.38
C ASP A 146 0.37 4.92 -20.06
N MET A 147 -0.78 4.91 -19.37
CA MET A 147 -0.94 4.23 -18.08
C MET A 147 -0.94 2.70 -18.21
N THR A 148 -1.11 2.15 -19.42
CA THR A 148 -1.05 0.71 -19.65
C THR A 148 0.38 0.20 -19.74
N ARG A 149 1.32 1.08 -20.09
CA ARG A 149 2.75 0.80 -20.23
C ARG A 149 3.58 1.81 -19.42
N PRO A 150 3.50 1.75 -18.09
CA PRO A 150 4.23 2.69 -17.25
C PRO A 150 5.74 2.50 -17.45
N ASP A 151 6.42 3.57 -17.82
CA ASP A 151 7.85 3.65 -18.12
C ASP A 151 8.63 4.45 -17.06
N ARG A 152 7.93 5.23 -16.24
CA ARG A 152 8.55 6.04 -15.20
C ARG A 152 8.84 5.20 -13.96
N GLU A 153 10.13 5.03 -13.66
CA GLU A 153 10.60 4.32 -12.47
C GLU A 153 10.07 4.96 -11.18
N ALA A 154 9.67 4.12 -10.24
CA ALA A 154 9.34 4.55 -8.89
C ALA A 154 10.64 4.92 -8.15
N VAL A 155 10.64 6.06 -7.49
CA VAL A 155 11.78 6.55 -6.71
C VAL A 155 11.31 7.06 -5.36
N LEU A 156 12.18 7.01 -4.35
CA LEU A 156 11.97 7.58 -3.03
C LEU A 156 13.00 8.70 -2.80
N ARG A 157 12.54 9.79 -2.19
CA ARG A 157 13.41 10.92 -1.86
C ARG A 157 13.91 10.79 -0.43
N LEU A 158 15.12 10.25 -0.29
CA LEU A 158 15.82 10.17 0.99
C LEU A 158 16.58 11.46 1.29
N PRO A 159 16.98 11.71 2.53
CA PRO A 159 17.79 12.87 2.90
C PRO A 159 19.12 12.98 2.14
N ASP A 160 19.73 11.85 1.84
CA ASP A 160 21.02 11.69 1.17
C ASP A 160 20.92 11.52 -0.36
N GLY A 161 19.70 11.51 -0.94
CA GLY A 161 19.51 11.45 -2.38
C GLY A 161 18.27 10.71 -2.83
N LEU A 162 18.25 10.32 -4.10
CA LEU A 162 17.16 9.56 -4.69
C LEU A 162 17.46 8.06 -4.62
N TYR A 163 16.61 7.33 -3.92
CA TYR A 163 16.60 5.87 -3.96
C TYR A 163 15.76 5.38 -5.15
N ARG A 164 16.32 4.49 -5.96
CA ARG A 164 15.67 3.92 -7.15
C ARG A 164 15.09 2.55 -6.84
N CYS A 165 13.80 2.35 -7.13
CA CYS A 165 13.11 1.08 -6.88
C CYS A 165 13.34 0.02 -7.98
N SER A 166 14.03 0.36 -9.06
CA SER A 166 14.31 -0.51 -10.22
C SER A 166 13.06 -1.10 -10.88
N THR A 167 11.91 -0.46 -10.68
CA THR A 167 10.62 -0.85 -11.26
C THR A 167 9.72 0.37 -11.44
N PRO A 168 8.90 0.42 -12.49
CA PRO A 168 7.88 1.46 -12.64
C PRO A 168 6.62 1.20 -11.79
N ARG A 169 6.56 0.08 -11.05
CA ARG A 169 5.37 -0.38 -10.34
C ARG A 169 5.68 -0.62 -8.88
N PHE A 170 5.48 0.41 -8.06
CA PHE A 170 5.59 0.30 -6.60
C PHE A 170 4.60 1.24 -5.94
N GLY A 171 3.74 0.70 -5.08
CA GLY A 171 2.76 1.47 -4.30
C GLY A 171 3.42 2.14 -3.10
N ALA A 172 3.38 1.48 -1.98
CA ALA A 172 3.93 2.03 -0.74
C ALA A 172 4.62 0.95 0.12
N LEU A 173 5.55 1.41 0.95
CA LEU A 173 6.09 0.69 2.09
C LEU A 173 5.55 1.37 3.35
N ILE A 174 4.77 0.67 4.16
CA ILE A 174 4.14 1.22 5.37
C ILE A 174 4.61 0.42 6.58
N GLY A 175 5.32 1.09 7.46
CA GLY A 175 5.97 0.51 8.62
C GLY A 175 5.00 -0.01 9.68
N ASP A 176 5.53 -0.89 10.53
CA ASP A 176 4.79 -1.55 11.61
C ASP A 176 4.03 -0.54 12.47
N HIS A 177 2.83 -0.92 12.92
CA HIS A 177 1.98 -0.16 13.84
C HIS A 177 1.52 1.22 13.35
N THR A 178 1.67 1.53 12.06
CA THR A 178 1.16 2.76 11.47
C THR A 178 -0.36 2.70 11.36
N GLN A 179 -1.01 3.80 11.75
CA GLN A 179 -2.48 3.92 11.82
C GLN A 179 -2.96 5.01 10.90
N THR A 180 -4.06 4.77 10.20
CA THR A 180 -4.65 5.79 9.32
C THR A 180 -6.10 6.08 9.69
N GLY A 181 -6.49 7.34 9.50
CA GLY A 181 -7.89 7.73 9.38
C GLY A 181 -8.48 7.29 8.03
N MET A 182 -9.61 7.87 7.66
CA MET A 182 -10.35 7.54 6.44
C MET A 182 -10.08 8.51 5.28
N ASN A 183 -10.44 8.08 4.06
CA ASN A 183 -10.34 8.90 2.84
C ASN A 183 -8.90 9.39 2.59
N ILE A 184 -7.95 8.48 2.54
CA ILE A 184 -6.54 8.77 2.34
C ILE A 184 -6.12 8.29 0.97
N THR A 185 -5.33 9.10 0.27
CA THR A 185 -4.70 8.72 -0.99
C THR A 185 -3.19 8.74 -0.84
N ILE A 186 -2.54 7.68 -1.29
CA ILE A 186 -1.09 7.54 -1.26
C ILE A 186 -0.60 7.36 -2.70
N GLY A 187 0.30 8.24 -3.13
CA GLY A 187 0.94 8.17 -4.43
C GLY A 187 1.92 7.01 -4.56
N PRO A 188 2.39 6.71 -5.77
CA PRO A 188 3.37 5.66 -5.99
C PRO A 188 4.75 6.03 -5.44
N GLY A 189 5.47 5.02 -4.96
CA GLY A 189 6.81 5.22 -4.41
C GLY A 189 6.80 6.05 -3.13
N VAL A 190 6.02 5.63 -2.14
CA VAL A 190 5.96 6.26 -0.81
C VAL A 190 6.48 5.27 0.23
N ALA A 191 7.29 5.76 1.17
CA ALA A 191 7.66 5.02 2.37
C ALA A 191 7.20 5.77 3.62
N ILE A 192 6.51 5.07 4.51
CA ILE A 192 5.98 5.59 5.77
C ILE A 192 6.60 4.75 6.88
N GLY A 193 7.28 5.40 7.81
CA GLY A 193 7.94 4.76 8.94
C GLY A 193 6.97 4.06 9.89
N ARG A 194 7.53 3.51 10.94
CA ARG A 194 6.80 2.82 12.00
C ARG A 194 6.06 3.80 12.91
N TYR A 195 4.96 3.35 13.53
CA TYR A 195 4.21 4.11 14.52
C TYR A 195 3.73 5.49 14.04
N CYS A 196 3.54 5.66 12.74
CA CYS A 196 2.99 6.89 12.20
C CYS A 196 1.47 6.96 12.37
N GLN A 197 0.95 8.18 12.40
CA GLN A 197 -0.49 8.45 12.37
C GLN A 197 -0.80 9.32 11.16
N ILE A 198 -1.76 8.90 10.34
CA ILE A 198 -2.18 9.66 9.17
C ILE A 198 -3.63 10.05 9.36
N ASN A 199 -3.87 11.34 9.59
CA ASN A 199 -5.21 11.87 9.82
C ASN A 199 -6.08 11.76 8.55
N SER A 200 -7.39 11.66 8.75
CA SER A 200 -8.36 11.55 7.66
C SER A 200 -8.20 12.66 6.62
N HIS A 201 -8.50 12.34 5.36
CA HIS A 201 -8.42 13.25 4.21
C HIS A 201 -7.00 13.71 3.85
N THR A 202 -5.96 13.03 4.34
CA THR A 202 -4.58 13.31 3.95
C THR A 202 -4.29 12.73 2.57
N ALA A 203 -3.67 13.54 1.71
CA ALA A 203 -3.11 13.09 0.45
C ALA A 203 -1.58 13.11 0.52
N ILE A 204 -0.95 11.94 0.32
CA ILE A 204 0.51 11.82 0.30
C ILE A 204 0.95 11.69 -1.15
N GLY A 205 1.66 12.71 -1.64
CA GLY A 205 2.20 12.71 -3.01
C GLY A 205 3.24 11.62 -3.24
N PRO A 206 3.59 11.35 -4.50
CA PRO A 206 4.60 10.35 -4.82
C PRO A 206 5.99 10.73 -4.31
N THR A 207 6.87 9.75 -4.16
CA THR A 207 8.29 9.88 -3.78
C THR A 207 8.56 10.30 -2.32
N HIS A 208 7.52 10.45 -1.50
CA HIS A 208 7.69 10.89 -0.11
C HIS A 208 8.21 9.76 0.79
N VAL A 209 9.10 10.15 1.69
CA VAL A 209 9.55 9.30 2.80
C VAL A 209 9.20 10.00 4.11
N ILE A 210 8.42 9.35 4.92
CA ILE A 210 7.96 9.83 6.22
C ILE A 210 8.73 9.04 7.29
N PRO A 211 9.48 9.70 8.18
CA PRO A 211 10.18 9.01 9.28
C PRO A 211 9.21 8.39 10.30
N ASP A 212 9.75 7.55 11.17
CA ASP A 212 9.00 6.93 12.27
C ASP A 212 8.35 7.97 13.19
N HIS A 213 7.24 7.59 13.84
CA HIS A 213 6.56 8.39 14.86
C HIS A 213 6.05 9.77 14.39
N HIS A 214 5.75 9.91 13.10
CA HIS A 214 5.19 11.16 12.55
C HIS A 214 3.67 11.16 12.50
N ILE A 215 3.09 12.34 12.70
CA ILE A 215 1.66 12.59 12.50
C ILE A 215 1.52 13.44 11.23
N LEU A 216 0.76 12.92 10.27
CA LEU A 216 0.44 13.63 9.03
C LEU A 216 -1.00 14.14 9.11
N SER A 217 -1.19 15.39 8.76
CA SER A 217 -2.51 16.01 8.65
C SER A 217 -2.73 16.54 7.24
N PRO A 218 -3.98 16.67 6.79
CA PRO A 218 -4.26 17.32 5.52
C PRO A 218 -3.74 18.75 5.58
N THR A 219 -3.17 19.23 4.47
CA THR A 219 -2.93 20.66 4.29
C THR A 219 -4.27 21.38 4.35
N GLU A 220 -4.33 22.57 4.97
CA GLU A 220 -5.57 23.35 5.08
C GLU A 220 -6.28 23.41 3.72
N PRO A 221 -7.61 23.24 3.70
CA PRO A 221 -8.36 23.31 2.46
C PRO A 221 -8.12 24.69 1.83
N PRO A 222 -7.98 24.80 0.50
CA PRO A 222 -7.81 26.07 -0.16
C PRO A 222 -8.96 27.00 0.23
N ALA A 223 -8.63 28.23 0.61
CA ALA A 223 -9.60 29.24 0.99
C ALA A 223 -10.73 29.30 -0.06
N HIS A 224 -11.98 29.22 0.40
CA HIS A 224 -13.15 29.27 -0.48
C HIS A 224 -13.13 30.57 -1.26
N ARG A 225 -12.82 30.52 -2.56
CA ARG A 225 -13.09 31.65 -3.45
C ARG A 225 -14.56 31.59 -3.86
N ALA A 226 -15.30 32.60 -3.45
CA ALA A 226 -16.64 32.81 -3.97
C ALA A 226 -16.58 32.88 -5.50
N ARG A 227 -17.37 32.06 -6.18
CA ARG A 227 -17.51 32.13 -7.64
C ARG A 227 -18.15 33.47 -7.96
N PRO A 228 -17.52 34.36 -8.78
CA PRO A 228 -18.18 35.61 -9.18
C PRO A 228 -19.56 35.28 -9.78
N ARG A 229 -20.61 35.91 -9.27
CA ARG A 229 -21.92 35.85 -9.92
C ARG A 229 -21.74 36.37 -11.34
N ARG A 230 -22.11 35.58 -12.33
CA ARG A 230 -22.33 36.11 -13.68
C ARG A 230 -23.45 37.17 -13.53
N GLU A 231 -23.14 38.40 -13.81
CA GLU A 231 -24.17 39.43 -13.99
C GLU A 231 -25.10 38.94 -15.09
N ALA A 232 -26.42 38.92 -14.79
CA ALA A 232 -27.41 38.64 -15.78
C ALA A 232 -27.28 39.70 -16.88
N GLN A 233 -26.99 39.29 -18.09
CA GLN A 233 -27.03 40.18 -19.24
C GLN A 233 -28.43 40.78 -19.30
N SER A 234 -28.51 42.10 -19.10
CA SER A 234 -29.74 42.82 -19.31
C SER A 234 -30.23 42.57 -20.74
N PRO A 235 -31.55 42.28 -20.91
CA PRO A 235 -32.10 42.15 -22.27
C PRO A 235 -31.86 43.46 -22.99
N GLY A 236 -31.20 43.40 -24.14
CA GLY A 236 -31.00 44.55 -25.01
C GLY A 236 -32.35 45.20 -25.41
N PRO A 237 -32.31 46.53 -25.72
CA PRO A 237 -33.52 47.24 -26.09
C PRO A 237 -34.21 46.59 -27.28
N SER A 238 -35.51 46.27 -27.17
CA SER A 238 -36.34 45.82 -28.26
C SER A 238 -36.42 46.94 -29.30
N VAL A 239 -35.87 46.68 -30.48
CA VAL A 239 -36.08 47.56 -31.68
C VAL A 239 -37.50 47.30 -32.14
N GLY A 240 -38.32 48.40 -31.99
CA GLY A 240 -39.63 48.48 -32.57
C GLY A 240 -39.62 48.80 -34.08
#